data_1a9476aa9ad5b9e0413c937064fb21be
#
_entry.id   1a9476aa9ad5b9e0413c937064fb21be
#
_cell.length_a   1.000
_cell.length_b   1.000
_cell.length_c   1.000
_cell.angle_alpha   90.00
_cell.angle_beta   90.00
_cell.angle_gamma   90.00
#
_symmetry.space_group_name_H-M   'P 1'
#
loop_
_entity.id
_entity.type
_entity.pdbx_description
1 polymer ?
#
loop_
_entity_poly.entity_id
_entity_poly.type
_entity_poly.pdbx_seq_one_letter_code
_entity_poly.pdbx_strand_id
1 'polypeptide(L)'
;MLRGRLRARFPDFNLRPYGKIMWILDQLVYALDMRAGFVLASFGLASLAVAVAAEGAQGAPRVSEFTLKNGLHILVIPDHRAPVVTQMVWYKIGAADEPPGSSGIAHFLEHLMFKGTDLIPNGEFSKTVARNGGEDNAFTNHDVTAYFQRVAKDRLPKVMEMEADRMANLRLSEEDVATERKVILEERRTRVDNDPGSILQEQMMAALYTNHPYGIPIIGWDHEIRALDREDALSFYRRFYAPNNAILVVAGDVEPEEVKTLAEDKFGKIPPKDGLNGRIRPEEPAHSTPVKVTLEDARAGRTTVQRYYLAPSYASAEPGEAEAVDLLMRVAAAGSISKIYKKLVVEDQKAANAGGWYSDSGLDSGRLGFYAIAAKNVSAEDLEEAIDGVVEDLRQNGVTQEELDRARASYIAEFVYTSDSQSRMARHYGWRLATGMTVADIEAWPDRLRRVTVDDV
;
A
#
# COMPACT_ATOMS: atom_id res chain seq x y z
N MET A 1 35.85 -7.99 -14.73
CA MET A 1 36.59 -6.89 -15.36
C MET A 1 35.79 -5.61 -15.56
N LEU A 2 34.76 -5.35 -14.74
CA LEU A 2 33.93 -4.09 -14.82
C LEU A 2 34.15 -3.10 -13.68
N ARG A 3 34.92 -3.43 -12.66
CA ARG A 3 35.22 -2.54 -11.52
C ARG A 3 36.36 -1.53 -11.76
N GLY A 4 37.09 -1.63 -12.86
CA GLY A 4 38.29 -0.81 -13.13
C GLY A 4 38.07 0.46 -13.95
N ARG A 5 36.90 0.67 -14.57
CA ARG A 5 36.73 1.79 -15.53
C ARG A 5 35.95 3.00 -15.02
N LEU A 6 35.43 2.98 -13.81
CA LEU A 6 34.65 4.09 -13.22
C LEU A 6 35.45 5.04 -12.32
N ARG A 7 36.71 4.70 -11.97
CA ARG A 7 37.59 5.54 -11.13
C ARG A 7 38.32 6.67 -11.85
N ALA A 8 38.26 6.72 -13.17
CA ALA A 8 39.07 7.66 -13.96
C ALA A 8 38.37 8.99 -14.34
N ARG A 9 37.15 9.25 -13.88
CA ARG A 9 36.39 10.45 -14.30
C ARG A 9 35.93 11.41 -13.21
N PHE A 10 36.05 11.07 -11.91
CA PHE A 10 35.67 11.97 -10.81
C PHE A 10 36.59 11.75 -9.58
N PRO A 11 37.63 12.57 -9.38
CA PRO A 11 38.59 12.35 -8.28
C PRO A 11 38.16 12.77 -6.88
N ASP A 12 37.03 13.44 -6.65
CA ASP A 12 36.68 14.02 -5.33
C ASP A 12 35.27 13.65 -4.85
N PHE A 13 34.97 12.34 -4.65
CA PHE A 13 33.77 11.96 -3.93
C PHE A 13 34.12 11.20 -2.64
N ASN A 14 34.11 11.94 -1.55
CA ASN A 14 34.33 11.44 -0.20
C ASN A 14 33.02 10.85 0.33
N LEU A 15 32.88 9.52 0.30
CA LEU A 15 31.71 8.79 0.79
C LEU A 15 31.68 8.83 2.32
N ARG A 16 30.85 9.71 2.90
CA ARG A 16 30.37 9.54 4.27
C ARG A 16 29.06 8.74 4.25
N PRO A 17 28.77 7.90 5.26
CA PRO A 17 27.66 6.97 5.21
C PRO A 17 26.32 7.69 5.48
N TYR A 18 25.47 7.80 4.47
CA TYR A 18 24.10 8.28 4.62
C TYR A 18 23.11 7.10 4.54
N GLY A 19 22.58 6.71 5.68
CA GLY A 19 21.54 5.70 5.83
C GLY A 19 20.13 6.16 5.41
N LYS A 20 19.98 6.98 4.38
CA LYS A 20 18.68 7.54 3.93
C LYS A 20 18.36 7.32 2.44
N ILE A 21 19.16 6.58 1.69
CA ILE A 21 18.95 6.39 0.23
C ILE A 21 18.10 5.15 -0.10
N MET A 22 17.90 4.24 0.84
CA MET A 22 17.23 2.95 0.57
C MET A 22 15.69 3.05 0.43
N TRP A 23 15.07 4.07 0.99
CA TRP A 23 13.61 4.26 0.92
C TRP A 23 13.10 4.70 -0.47
N ILE A 24 13.95 5.37 -1.25
CA ILE A 24 13.65 5.78 -2.64
C ILE A 24 13.60 4.57 -3.59
N LEU A 25 14.33 3.49 -3.28
CA LEU A 25 14.40 2.30 -4.13
C LEU A 25 13.16 1.39 -4.00
N ASP A 26 12.50 1.35 -2.86
CA ASP A 26 11.32 0.49 -2.66
C ASP A 26 10.08 0.98 -3.44
N GLN A 27 9.92 2.29 -3.61
CA GLN A 27 8.83 2.84 -4.44
C GLN A 27 9.14 2.73 -5.95
N LEU A 28 10.41 2.70 -6.34
CA LEU A 28 10.84 2.48 -7.72
C LEU A 28 10.79 0.98 -8.11
N VAL A 29 10.94 0.06 -7.17
CA VAL A 29 10.78 -1.38 -7.40
C VAL A 29 9.32 -1.72 -7.74
N TYR A 30 8.33 -1.00 -7.16
CA TYR A 30 6.93 -1.15 -7.56
C TYR A 30 6.63 -0.73 -9.02
N ALA A 31 7.50 0.11 -9.61
CA ALA A 31 7.37 0.57 -11.00
C ALA A 31 8.31 -0.16 -11.98
N LEU A 32 9.34 -0.88 -11.51
CA LEU A 32 10.38 -1.49 -12.35
C LEU A 32 10.35 -3.01 -12.42
N ASP A 33 9.68 -3.72 -11.50
CA ASP A 33 9.54 -5.19 -11.54
C ASP A 33 8.62 -5.69 -12.68
N MET A 34 8.02 -4.80 -13.46
CA MET A 34 7.23 -5.13 -14.65
C MET A 34 8.05 -5.24 -15.95
N ARG A 35 9.39 -5.17 -15.92
CA ARG A 35 10.20 -5.10 -17.17
C ARG A 35 11.26 -6.17 -17.37
N ALA A 36 11.28 -7.27 -16.63
CA ALA A 36 12.27 -8.33 -16.87
C ALA A 36 11.62 -9.70 -17.01
N GLY A 37 11.40 -10.14 -18.22
CA GLY A 37 11.06 -11.55 -18.46
C GLY A 37 10.55 -11.88 -19.86
N PHE A 38 11.32 -11.73 -20.92
CA PHE A 38 11.15 -12.54 -22.13
C PHE A 38 12.49 -12.71 -22.84
N VAL A 39 13.11 -13.87 -22.64
CA VAL A 39 14.04 -14.45 -23.62
C VAL A 39 13.54 -15.85 -23.95
N LEU A 40 13.13 -16.04 -25.19
CA LEU A 40 12.76 -17.31 -25.80
C LEU A 40 13.98 -18.24 -25.91
N ALA A 41 13.84 -19.48 -25.50
CA ALA A 41 14.63 -20.60 -26.00
C ALA A 41 13.70 -21.75 -26.32
N SER A 42 13.54 -21.98 -27.63
CA SER A 42 12.89 -23.16 -28.19
C SER A 42 13.85 -24.36 -28.07
N PHE A 43 13.41 -25.48 -27.44
CA PHE A 43 13.95 -26.82 -27.69
C PHE A 43 12.91 -27.92 -27.47
N GLY A 44 12.99 -28.90 -28.32
CA GLY A 44 12.15 -29.92 -28.80
C GLY A 44 11.47 -30.86 -27.79
N LEU A 45 10.35 -31.43 -28.27
CA LEU A 45 9.61 -32.54 -27.69
C LEU A 45 10.51 -33.78 -27.47
N ALA A 46 10.46 -34.27 -26.24
CA ALA A 46 10.67 -35.68 -25.95
C ALA A 46 9.67 -36.08 -24.85
N SER A 47 8.69 -36.90 -25.24
CA SER A 47 7.69 -37.49 -24.34
C SER A 47 8.39 -38.45 -23.37
N LEU A 48 8.46 -38.09 -22.11
CA LEU A 48 8.75 -39.02 -21.04
C LEU A 48 7.64 -38.84 -19.97
N ALA A 49 6.70 -39.78 -19.95
CA ALA A 49 5.72 -39.88 -18.90
C ALA A 49 6.43 -40.30 -17.61
N VAL A 50 6.76 -39.32 -16.78
CA VAL A 50 7.11 -39.55 -15.38
C VAL A 50 5.84 -39.37 -14.58
N ALA A 51 5.34 -40.48 -14.04
CA ALA A 51 4.34 -40.44 -12.98
C ALA A 51 5.01 -39.81 -11.76
N VAL A 52 4.91 -38.49 -11.61
CA VAL A 52 5.20 -37.80 -10.35
C VAL A 52 4.02 -38.09 -9.45
N ALA A 53 4.24 -38.93 -8.44
CA ALA A 53 3.34 -39.08 -7.31
C ALA A 53 3.03 -37.67 -6.80
N ALA A 54 1.74 -37.39 -6.66
CA ALA A 54 1.24 -36.16 -6.03
C ALA A 54 1.59 -36.23 -4.54
N GLU A 55 2.82 -35.87 -4.19
CA GLU A 55 3.15 -35.49 -2.82
C GLU A 55 2.63 -34.09 -2.59
N GLY A 56 1.58 -34.06 -1.76
CA GLY A 56 1.10 -32.94 -0.98
C GLY A 56 1.20 -31.55 -1.61
N ALA A 57 0.12 -31.09 -2.22
CA ALA A 57 -0.16 -29.66 -2.19
C ALA A 57 -0.05 -29.22 -0.73
N GLN A 58 1.05 -28.56 -0.35
CA GLN A 58 1.12 -27.86 0.94
C GLN A 58 -0.01 -26.83 0.88
N GLY A 59 -1.06 -27.11 1.67
CA GLY A 59 -2.19 -26.19 1.83
C GLY A 59 -1.64 -24.81 2.22
N ALA A 60 -2.35 -23.75 1.82
CA ALA A 60 -2.03 -22.40 2.24
C ALA A 60 -1.67 -22.40 3.74
N PRO A 61 -0.65 -21.63 4.18
CA PRO A 61 -0.23 -21.62 5.57
C PRO A 61 -1.44 -21.36 6.45
N ARG A 62 -1.69 -22.25 7.44
CA ARG A 62 -2.82 -22.08 8.35
C ARG A 62 -2.59 -20.84 9.19
N VAL A 63 -3.37 -19.81 8.92
CA VAL A 63 -3.38 -18.59 9.70
C VAL A 63 -4.01 -18.88 11.07
N SER A 64 -3.42 -18.36 12.14
CA SER A 64 -3.97 -18.47 13.49
C SER A 64 -4.31 -17.08 14.04
N GLU A 65 -5.50 -16.93 14.62
CA GLU A 65 -5.99 -15.69 15.20
C GLU A 65 -6.15 -15.80 16.71
N PHE A 66 -5.77 -14.72 17.40
CA PHE A 66 -5.96 -14.57 18.85
C PHE A 66 -6.38 -13.13 19.16
N THR A 67 -7.10 -12.96 20.28
CA THR A 67 -7.37 -11.61 20.82
C THR A 67 -6.97 -11.61 22.29
N LEU A 68 -6.09 -10.69 22.66
CA LEU A 68 -5.68 -10.50 24.05
C LEU A 68 -6.81 -9.82 24.85
N LYS A 69 -6.73 -9.93 26.20
CA LYS A 69 -7.71 -9.31 27.11
C LYS A 69 -7.84 -7.81 26.94
N ASN A 70 -6.77 -7.13 26.52
CA ASN A 70 -6.74 -5.69 26.24
C ASN A 70 -7.21 -5.32 24.83
N GLY A 71 -7.73 -6.29 24.06
CA GLY A 71 -8.30 -6.08 22.73
C GLY A 71 -7.28 -6.10 21.58
N LEU A 72 -5.99 -6.35 21.82
CA LEU A 72 -5.03 -6.52 20.73
C LEU A 72 -5.39 -7.76 19.92
N HIS A 73 -5.64 -7.57 18.63
CA HIS A 73 -5.86 -8.66 17.67
C HIS A 73 -4.52 -9.14 17.13
N ILE A 74 -4.27 -10.44 17.16
CA ILE A 74 -3.02 -11.07 16.74
C ILE A 74 -3.30 -12.03 15.61
N LEU A 75 -2.54 -11.92 14.54
CA LEU A 75 -2.53 -12.85 13.43
C LEU A 75 -1.15 -13.47 13.29
N VAL A 76 -1.08 -14.78 13.24
CA VAL A 76 0.17 -15.55 13.03
C VAL A 76 0.10 -16.33 11.74
N ILE A 77 1.12 -16.18 10.89
CA ILE A 77 1.25 -16.85 9.61
C ILE A 77 2.57 -17.66 9.64
N PRO A 78 2.55 -18.93 10.07
CA PRO A 78 3.75 -19.75 10.12
C PRO A 78 4.32 -20.02 8.74
N ASP A 79 5.64 -19.82 8.59
CA ASP A 79 6.40 -20.13 7.38
C ASP A 79 7.84 -20.50 7.74
N HIS A 80 8.12 -21.78 7.81
CA HIS A 80 9.40 -22.34 8.29
C HIS A 80 10.46 -22.49 7.19
N ARG A 81 10.24 -21.92 5.99
CA ARG A 81 11.18 -22.05 4.87
C ARG A 81 12.51 -21.32 5.09
N ALA A 82 12.53 -20.31 5.95
CA ALA A 82 13.73 -19.54 6.31
C ALA A 82 13.65 -19.08 7.78
N PRO A 83 14.78 -18.99 8.53
CA PRO A 83 14.79 -18.64 9.94
C PRO A 83 14.63 -17.12 10.15
N VAL A 84 13.65 -16.52 9.52
CA VAL A 84 13.34 -15.08 9.59
C VAL A 84 11.87 -14.88 9.93
N VAL A 85 11.56 -13.72 10.48
CA VAL A 85 10.20 -13.32 10.84
C VAL A 85 9.97 -11.88 10.47
N THR A 86 8.78 -11.59 9.96
CA THR A 86 8.25 -10.24 9.77
C THR A 86 7.19 -10.00 10.83
N GLN A 87 7.38 -9.00 11.67
CA GLN A 87 6.39 -8.46 12.59
C GLN A 87 5.84 -7.16 12.04
N MET A 88 4.52 -6.97 12.06
CA MET A 88 3.86 -5.72 11.69
C MET A 88 2.82 -5.36 12.74
N VAL A 89 2.85 -4.12 13.21
CA VAL A 89 1.78 -3.53 14.04
C VAL A 89 1.00 -2.55 13.18
N TRP A 90 -0.28 -2.84 13.00
CA TRP A 90 -1.22 -2.05 12.22
C TRP A 90 -2.15 -1.29 13.15
N TYR A 91 -2.09 0.01 13.14
CA TYR A 91 -3.06 0.85 13.84
C TYR A 91 -4.21 1.18 12.90
N LYS A 92 -5.45 1.00 13.38
CA LYS A 92 -6.68 1.32 12.64
C LYS A 92 -6.93 2.82 12.70
N ILE A 93 -6.00 3.59 12.15
CA ILE A 93 -5.99 5.05 12.12
C ILE A 93 -5.10 5.52 10.98
N GLY A 94 -5.56 6.47 10.20
CA GLY A 94 -4.80 7.05 9.10
C GLY A 94 -5.20 8.51 8.84
N ALA A 95 -4.79 9.03 7.68
CA ALA A 95 -5.02 10.44 7.34
C ALA A 95 -6.51 10.82 7.27
N ALA A 96 -7.40 9.88 6.97
CA ALA A 96 -8.83 10.16 6.93
C ALA A 96 -9.50 10.31 8.31
N ASP A 97 -8.76 10.06 9.38
CA ASP A 97 -9.27 10.18 10.77
C ASP A 97 -8.68 11.42 11.48
N GLU A 98 -7.98 12.27 10.74
CA GLU A 98 -7.34 13.48 11.26
C GLU A 98 -8.37 14.55 11.62
N PRO A 99 -8.15 15.33 12.68
CA PRO A 99 -9.00 16.48 12.97
C PRO A 99 -8.93 17.52 11.84
N PRO A 100 -10.05 18.17 11.49
CA PRO A 100 -10.02 19.28 10.54
C PRO A 100 -9.00 20.37 10.94
N GLY A 101 -8.20 20.83 9.99
CA GLY A 101 -7.15 21.83 10.24
C GLY A 101 -5.82 21.27 10.73
N SER A 102 -5.69 19.92 10.80
CA SER A 102 -4.48 19.26 11.26
C SER A 102 -4.05 18.15 10.29
N SER A 103 -4.26 18.37 8.98
CA SER A 103 -3.89 17.36 7.98
C SER A 103 -2.40 17.06 8.00
N GLY A 104 -2.09 15.78 7.79
CA GLY A 104 -0.72 15.27 7.87
C GLY A 104 -0.30 14.84 9.28
N ILE A 105 -1.15 14.98 10.32
CA ILE A 105 -0.78 14.61 11.69
C ILE A 105 -0.53 13.11 11.82
N ALA A 106 -1.24 12.25 11.11
CA ALA A 106 -1.04 10.80 11.12
C ALA A 106 0.34 10.44 10.55
N HIS A 107 0.71 11.01 9.41
CA HIS A 107 2.02 10.84 8.79
C HIS A 107 3.14 11.50 9.62
N PHE A 108 2.89 12.67 10.19
CA PHE A 108 3.82 13.33 11.10
C PHE A 108 4.12 12.47 12.33
N LEU A 109 3.09 11.89 12.95
CA LEU A 109 3.26 10.99 14.07
C LEU A 109 4.00 9.70 13.67
N GLU A 110 3.77 9.16 12.46
CA GLU A 110 4.55 8.04 11.94
C GLU A 110 6.06 8.31 12.08
N HIS A 111 6.53 9.46 11.59
CA HIS A 111 7.92 9.88 11.71
C HIS A 111 8.36 10.06 13.16
N LEU A 112 7.53 10.69 13.97
CA LEU A 112 7.84 10.97 15.38
C LEU A 112 7.92 9.69 16.24
N MET A 113 7.26 8.60 15.84
CA MET A 113 7.34 7.31 16.50
C MET A 113 8.75 6.70 16.48
N PHE A 114 9.66 7.18 15.63
CA PHE A 114 11.07 6.78 15.62
C PHE A 114 11.97 7.64 16.52
N LYS A 115 11.41 8.65 17.21
CA LYS A 115 12.22 9.55 18.08
C LYS A 115 12.65 8.90 19.38
N GLY A 116 11.81 8.07 19.98
CA GLY A 116 12.20 7.27 21.12
C GLY A 116 11.18 7.22 22.23
N THR A 117 11.56 6.55 23.30
CA THR A 117 10.81 6.32 24.53
C THR A 117 11.71 6.55 25.74
N ASP A 118 11.22 6.29 26.96
CA ASP A 118 12.06 6.29 28.14
C ASP A 118 13.13 5.16 28.12
N LEU A 119 12.86 4.04 27.43
CA LEU A 119 13.74 2.88 27.34
C LEU A 119 14.61 2.90 26.08
N ILE A 120 14.15 3.51 25.02
CA ILE A 120 14.82 3.52 23.72
C ILE A 120 15.12 4.97 23.35
N PRO A 121 16.39 5.43 23.46
CA PRO A 121 16.76 6.79 23.08
C PRO A 121 16.49 7.11 21.62
N ASN A 122 16.37 8.41 21.29
CA ASN A 122 16.12 8.91 19.95
C ASN A 122 17.07 8.27 18.91
N GLY A 123 16.49 7.69 17.86
CA GLY A 123 17.18 7.04 16.75
C GLY A 123 17.81 5.68 17.06
N GLU A 124 17.68 5.17 18.29
CA GLU A 124 18.23 3.85 18.69
C GLU A 124 17.31 2.69 18.27
N PHE A 125 16.04 2.92 17.95
CA PHE A 125 15.14 1.89 17.48
C PHE A 125 15.70 1.24 16.20
N SER A 126 15.78 1.98 15.10
CA SER A 126 16.28 1.50 13.82
C SER A 126 17.74 1.04 13.87
N LYS A 127 18.60 1.72 14.66
CA LYS A 127 19.97 1.27 14.85
C LYS A 127 20.03 -0.09 15.56
N THR A 128 19.12 -0.35 16.50
CA THR A 128 19.05 -1.65 17.19
C THR A 128 18.59 -2.73 16.26
N VAL A 129 17.57 -2.48 15.42
CA VAL A 129 17.12 -3.43 14.38
C VAL A 129 18.26 -3.72 13.40
N ALA A 130 18.93 -2.69 12.88
CA ALA A 130 20.04 -2.84 11.94
C ALA A 130 21.23 -3.62 12.53
N ARG A 131 21.61 -3.34 13.81
CA ARG A 131 22.68 -4.10 14.52
C ARG A 131 22.34 -5.58 14.68
N ASN A 132 21.05 -5.94 14.68
CA ASN A 132 20.59 -7.32 14.71
C ASN A 132 20.35 -7.91 13.31
N GLY A 133 20.86 -7.26 12.26
CA GLY A 133 20.77 -7.74 10.88
C GLY A 133 19.36 -7.64 10.28
N GLY A 134 18.49 -6.86 10.90
CA GLY A 134 17.11 -6.62 10.45
C GLY A 134 16.93 -5.31 9.68
N GLU A 135 15.72 -5.13 9.20
CA GLU A 135 15.21 -3.91 8.60
C GLU A 135 13.92 -3.48 9.30
N ASP A 136 13.67 -2.20 9.39
CA ASP A 136 12.45 -1.62 9.92
C ASP A 136 11.98 -0.46 9.04
N ASN A 137 10.67 -0.27 9.00
CA ASN A 137 10.07 0.87 8.32
C ASN A 137 8.62 1.06 8.80
N ALA A 138 7.95 2.09 8.28
CA ALA A 138 6.55 2.38 8.52
C ALA A 138 5.90 2.94 7.25
N PHE A 139 4.59 3.05 7.27
CA PHE A 139 3.82 3.78 6.27
C PHE A 139 2.47 4.21 6.84
N THR A 140 1.99 5.34 6.36
CA THR A 140 0.64 5.87 6.61
C THR A 140 -0.14 5.95 5.31
N ASN A 141 -1.42 5.60 5.38
CA ASN A 141 -2.37 5.95 4.33
C ASN A 141 -3.64 6.55 4.93
N HIS A 142 -4.73 6.62 4.17
CA HIS A 142 -5.97 7.21 4.67
C HIS A 142 -6.59 6.43 5.83
N ASP A 143 -6.43 5.10 5.86
CA ASP A 143 -7.14 4.23 6.80
C ASP A 143 -6.28 3.61 7.87
N VAL A 144 -4.98 3.51 7.64
CA VAL A 144 -4.06 2.78 8.50
C VAL A 144 -2.72 3.46 8.62
N THR A 145 -2.06 3.25 9.77
CA THR A 145 -0.63 3.48 9.95
C THR A 145 -0.01 2.17 10.44
N ALA A 146 1.04 1.70 9.78
CA ALA A 146 1.66 0.44 10.12
C ALA A 146 3.18 0.58 10.29
N TYR A 147 3.72 -0.18 11.23
CA TYR A 147 5.14 -0.27 11.53
C TYR A 147 5.57 -1.72 11.41
N PHE A 148 6.74 -1.98 10.83
CA PHE A 148 7.19 -3.35 10.66
C PHE A 148 8.69 -3.51 10.88
N GLN A 149 9.06 -4.72 11.29
CA GLN A 149 10.43 -5.19 11.37
C GLN A 149 10.53 -6.56 10.73
N ARG A 150 11.63 -6.78 10.00
CA ARG A 150 12.02 -8.09 9.51
C ARG A 150 13.36 -8.45 10.10
N VAL A 151 13.40 -9.53 10.87
CA VAL A 151 14.57 -9.94 11.65
C VAL A 151 14.74 -11.46 11.64
N ALA A 152 15.91 -11.96 12.08
CA ALA A 152 16.07 -13.36 12.43
C ALA A 152 15.10 -13.76 13.56
N LYS A 153 14.56 -14.99 13.54
CA LYS A 153 13.50 -15.43 14.45
C LYS A 153 13.85 -15.26 15.94
N ASP A 154 15.11 -15.46 16.29
CA ASP A 154 15.60 -15.32 17.67
C ASP A 154 15.61 -13.87 18.16
N ARG A 155 15.37 -12.89 17.25
CA ARG A 155 15.27 -11.46 17.56
C ARG A 155 13.84 -10.98 17.74
N LEU A 156 12.83 -11.79 17.40
CA LEU A 156 11.43 -11.43 17.56
C LEU A 156 11.08 -10.91 18.96
N PRO A 157 11.51 -11.56 20.06
CA PRO A 157 11.21 -11.07 21.42
C PRO A 157 11.69 -9.64 21.65
N LYS A 158 12.86 -9.28 21.08
CA LYS A 158 13.44 -7.94 21.26
C LYS A 158 12.67 -6.88 20.47
N VAL A 159 12.35 -7.14 19.19
CA VAL A 159 11.61 -6.16 18.38
C VAL A 159 10.16 -6.03 18.84
N MET A 160 9.54 -7.10 19.35
CA MET A 160 8.21 -7.06 19.94
C MET A 160 8.19 -6.22 21.25
N GLU A 161 9.21 -6.34 22.09
CA GLU A 161 9.38 -5.49 23.27
C GLU A 161 9.50 -4.01 22.89
N MET A 162 10.30 -3.71 21.86
CA MET A 162 10.50 -2.34 21.37
C MET A 162 9.21 -1.74 20.81
N GLU A 163 8.42 -2.54 20.09
CA GLU A 163 7.11 -2.10 19.56
C GLU A 163 6.09 -1.86 20.67
N ALA A 164 6.02 -2.74 21.66
CA ALA A 164 5.15 -2.58 22.82
C ALA A 164 5.52 -1.34 23.64
N ASP A 165 6.81 -1.06 23.78
CA ASP A 165 7.31 0.12 24.49
C ASP A 165 6.91 1.41 23.75
N ARG A 166 7.12 1.50 22.43
CA ARG A 166 6.74 2.72 21.70
C ARG A 166 5.21 2.88 21.55
N MET A 167 4.42 1.79 21.60
CA MET A 167 2.95 1.90 21.68
C MET A 167 2.49 2.61 22.95
N ALA A 168 3.21 2.45 24.07
CA ALA A 168 2.81 2.91 25.38
C ALA A 168 3.55 4.16 25.88
N ASN A 169 4.82 4.35 25.48
CA ASN A 169 5.76 5.21 26.17
C ASN A 169 6.49 6.22 25.26
N LEU A 170 5.89 6.62 24.14
CA LEU A 170 6.47 7.60 23.22
C LEU A 170 6.84 8.89 23.96
N ARG A 171 8.07 9.37 23.75
CA ARG A 171 8.59 10.64 24.28
C ARG A 171 8.99 11.55 23.12
N LEU A 172 8.49 12.77 23.16
CA LEU A 172 8.78 13.79 22.17
C LEU A 172 9.26 15.05 22.89
N SER A 173 10.38 15.61 22.44
CA SER A 173 10.81 16.95 22.79
C SER A 173 10.29 17.97 21.76
N GLU A 174 10.27 19.25 22.12
CA GLU A 174 9.95 20.33 21.17
C GLU A 174 10.96 20.36 20.00
N GLU A 175 12.21 20.02 20.25
CA GLU A 175 13.27 19.96 19.24
C GLU A 175 13.04 18.82 18.25
N ASP A 176 12.61 17.63 18.72
CA ASP A 176 12.25 16.49 17.86
C ASP A 176 11.15 16.87 16.89
N VAL A 177 10.08 17.49 17.40
CA VAL A 177 8.93 17.91 16.64
C VAL A 177 9.31 19.02 15.62
N ALA A 178 10.04 20.03 16.06
CA ALA A 178 10.49 21.13 15.20
C ALA A 178 11.43 20.65 14.06
N THR A 179 12.27 19.66 14.37
CA THR A 179 13.20 19.08 13.39
C THR A 179 12.45 18.21 12.38
N GLU A 180 11.56 17.33 12.85
CA GLU A 180 10.85 16.41 11.98
C GLU A 180 9.82 17.13 11.09
N ARG A 181 9.19 18.20 11.59
CA ARG A 181 8.34 19.06 10.76
C ARG A 181 9.08 19.59 9.53
N LYS A 182 10.35 19.98 9.67
CA LYS A 182 11.17 20.43 8.53
C LYS A 182 11.46 19.29 7.56
N VAL A 183 11.65 18.05 8.08
CA VAL A 183 11.84 16.87 7.25
C VAL A 183 10.60 16.60 6.41
N ILE A 184 9.41 16.64 7.00
CA ILE A 184 8.14 16.42 6.27
C ILE A 184 7.86 17.52 5.24
N LEU A 185 8.12 18.80 5.58
CA LEU A 185 7.99 19.89 4.62
C LEU A 185 8.95 19.72 3.43
N GLU A 186 10.17 19.21 3.66
CA GLU A 186 11.11 18.92 2.59
C GLU A 186 10.67 17.68 1.77
N GLU A 187 10.11 16.69 2.43
CA GLU A 187 9.52 15.53 1.77
C GLU A 187 8.35 15.94 0.88
N ARG A 188 7.42 16.76 1.40
CA ARG A 188 6.32 17.32 0.61
C ARG A 188 6.83 18.09 -0.59
N ARG A 189 7.83 18.95 -0.38
CA ARG A 189 8.45 19.71 -1.48
C ARG A 189 8.98 18.79 -2.56
N THR A 190 9.65 17.70 -2.16
CA THR A 190 10.27 16.76 -3.10
C THR A 190 9.25 15.88 -3.82
N ARG A 191 8.22 15.41 -3.10
CA ARG A 191 7.25 14.44 -3.63
C ARG A 191 6.06 15.08 -4.33
N VAL A 192 5.68 16.29 -3.92
CA VAL A 192 4.48 16.96 -4.43
C VAL A 192 4.85 18.24 -5.15
N ASP A 193 5.42 19.25 -4.48
CA ASP A 193 5.52 20.59 -5.00
C ASP A 193 6.47 20.71 -6.20
N ASN A 194 7.47 19.83 -6.28
CA ASN A 194 8.42 19.79 -7.39
C ASN A 194 7.98 18.90 -8.57
N ASP A 195 6.89 18.13 -8.43
CA ASP A 195 6.39 17.24 -9.49
C ASP A 195 4.99 17.65 -9.97
N PRO A 196 4.86 18.16 -11.22
CA PRO A 196 3.57 18.57 -11.76
C PRO A 196 2.51 17.50 -11.75
N GLY A 197 2.89 16.22 -11.94
CA GLY A 197 1.97 15.10 -11.89
C GLY A 197 1.36 14.92 -10.50
N SER A 198 2.17 15.03 -9.45
CA SER A 198 1.72 14.93 -8.06
C SER A 198 0.88 16.15 -7.65
N ILE A 199 1.21 17.36 -8.11
CA ILE A 199 0.38 18.55 -7.91
C ILE A 199 -1.01 18.34 -8.53
N LEU A 200 -1.06 17.88 -9.78
CA LEU A 200 -2.33 17.63 -10.47
C LEU A 200 -3.12 16.55 -9.73
N GLN A 201 -2.47 15.48 -9.31
CA GLN A 201 -3.13 14.38 -8.58
C GLN A 201 -3.71 14.86 -7.25
N GLU A 202 -2.99 15.68 -6.48
CA GLU A 202 -3.51 16.27 -5.23
C GLU A 202 -4.78 17.10 -5.50
N GLN A 203 -4.78 17.93 -6.53
CA GLN A 203 -5.95 18.72 -6.91
C GLN A 203 -7.10 17.86 -7.45
N MET A 204 -6.80 16.81 -8.20
CA MET A 204 -7.81 15.85 -8.68
C MET A 204 -8.47 15.11 -7.50
N MET A 205 -7.71 14.70 -6.49
CA MET A 205 -8.25 14.04 -5.30
C MET A 205 -9.15 14.98 -4.50
N ALA A 206 -8.73 16.24 -4.31
CA ALA A 206 -9.55 17.25 -3.65
C ALA A 206 -10.82 17.61 -4.44
N ALA A 207 -10.81 17.46 -5.77
CA ALA A 207 -11.98 17.67 -6.62
C ALA A 207 -12.89 16.43 -6.71
N LEU A 208 -12.32 15.23 -6.59
CA LEU A 208 -13.07 13.97 -6.60
C LEU A 208 -13.83 13.76 -5.29
N TYR A 209 -13.23 14.11 -4.15
CA TYR A 209 -13.86 13.98 -2.83
C TYR A 209 -14.21 15.37 -2.28
N THR A 210 -15.47 15.77 -2.38
CA THR A 210 -15.93 17.09 -1.97
C THR A 210 -16.25 17.16 -0.47
N ASN A 211 -16.53 16.03 0.14
CA ASN A 211 -16.91 15.93 1.56
C ASN A 211 -16.13 14.83 2.31
N HIS A 212 -15.70 13.79 1.62
CA HIS A 212 -14.98 12.68 2.24
C HIS A 212 -13.49 13.01 2.45
N PRO A 213 -12.89 12.66 3.61
CA PRO A 213 -11.49 12.99 3.93
C PRO A 213 -10.45 12.30 3.03
N TYR A 214 -10.82 11.38 2.16
CA TYR A 214 -9.91 10.83 1.12
C TYR A 214 -9.49 11.89 0.08
N GLY A 215 -10.12 13.06 0.05
CA GLY A 215 -9.68 14.21 -0.74
C GLY A 215 -8.51 14.98 -0.12
N ILE A 216 -8.17 14.72 1.14
CA ILE A 216 -7.07 15.38 1.86
C ILE A 216 -5.77 14.59 1.61
N PRO A 217 -4.65 15.26 1.26
CA PRO A 217 -3.39 14.55 1.04
C PRO A 217 -2.87 13.92 2.33
N ILE A 218 -2.39 12.66 2.25
CA ILE A 218 -1.86 11.92 3.40
C ILE A 218 -0.69 12.65 4.05
N ILE A 219 0.16 13.28 3.26
CA ILE A 219 1.28 14.09 3.78
C ILE A 219 0.80 15.38 4.45
N GLY A 220 -0.45 15.80 4.22
CA GLY A 220 -1.04 17.03 4.73
C GLY A 220 -0.84 18.24 3.81
N TRP A 221 -1.66 19.28 4.03
CA TRP A 221 -1.51 20.57 3.38
C TRP A 221 -0.31 21.34 3.97
N ASP A 222 0.49 21.99 3.14
CA ASP A 222 1.71 22.72 3.59
C ASP A 222 1.46 23.67 4.77
N HIS A 223 0.39 24.46 4.71
CA HIS A 223 0.06 25.41 5.76
C HIS A 223 -0.37 24.76 7.07
N GLU A 224 -1.02 23.58 7.02
CA GLU A 224 -1.42 22.84 8.21
C GLU A 224 -0.22 22.12 8.82
N ILE A 225 0.65 21.48 8.02
CA ILE A 225 1.91 20.87 8.49
C ILE A 225 2.76 21.91 9.26
N ARG A 226 2.84 23.15 8.78
CA ARG A 226 3.59 24.22 9.45
C ARG A 226 3.03 24.58 10.81
N ALA A 227 1.72 24.39 11.02
CA ALA A 227 1.03 24.69 12.27
C ALA A 227 1.11 23.57 13.29
N LEU A 228 1.29 22.30 12.85
CA LEU A 228 1.35 21.14 13.75
C LEU A 228 2.39 21.32 14.86
N ASP A 229 2.01 21.04 16.08
CA ASP A 229 2.90 21.14 17.25
C ASP A 229 3.04 19.81 18.01
N ARG A 230 3.75 19.85 19.13
CA ARG A 230 4.00 18.67 19.98
C ARG A 230 2.72 18.17 20.64
N GLU A 231 1.82 19.06 21.06
CA GLU A 231 0.59 18.67 21.71
C GLU A 231 -0.40 18.03 20.73
N ASP A 232 -0.44 18.49 19.47
CA ASP A 232 -1.19 17.85 18.40
C ASP A 232 -0.74 16.40 18.23
N ALA A 233 0.58 16.18 18.10
CA ALA A 233 1.15 14.85 17.94
C ALA A 233 0.88 13.94 19.15
N LEU A 234 1.06 14.44 20.35
CA LEU A 234 0.82 13.65 21.57
C LEU A 234 -0.66 13.40 21.81
N SER A 235 -1.55 14.34 21.45
CA SER A 235 -3.01 14.16 21.54
C SER A 235 -3.47 13.07 20.59
N PHE A 236 -2.99 13.07 19.34
CA PHE A 236 -3.29 12.04 18.35
C PHE A 236 -2.75 10.67 18.81
N TYR A 237 -1.50 10.61 19.29
CA TYR A 237 -0.91 9.39 19.86
C TYR A 237 -1.72 8.86 21.04
N ARG A 238 -2.00 9.70 22.04
CA ARG A 238 -2.77 9.32 23.24
C ARG A 238 -4.17 8.83 22.91
N ARG A 239 -4.77 9.34 21.85
CA ARG A 239 -6.11 8.94 21.42
C ARG A 239 -6.11 7.59 20.73
N PHE A 240 -5.22 7.34 19.79
CA PHE A 240 -5.36 6.27 18.82
C PHE A 240 -4.38 5.10 18.97
N TYR A 241 -3.20 5.31 19.58
CA TYR A 241 -2.21 4.26 19.73
C TYR A 241 -2.49 3.43 20.98
N ALA A 242 -3.19 2.31 20.77
CA ALA A 242 -3.63 1.42 21.85
C ALA A 242 -3.80 -0.01 21.32
N PRO A 243 -3.72 -1.03 22.22
CA PRO A 243 -3.87 -2.42 21.82
C PRO A 243 -5.20 -2.71 21.11
N ASN A 244 -6.30 -2.21 21.64
CA ASN A 244 -7.64 -2.42 21.07
C ASN A 244 -7.91 -1.64 19.76
N ASN A 245 -6.97 -0.80 19.33
CA ASN A 245 -6.96 -0.15 18.00
C ASN A 245 -5.87 -0.69 17.10
N ALA A 246 -5.26 -1.82 17.45
CA ALA A 246 -4.13 -2.38 16.72
C ALA A 246 -4.33 -3.85 16.34
N ILE A 247 -3.65 -4.24 15.28
CA ILE A 247 -3.51 -5.64 14.84
C ILE A 247 -2.02 -5.95 14.78
N LEU A 248 -1.59 -6.99 15.49
CA LEU A 248 -0.24 -7.52 15.40
C LEU A 248 -0.23 -8.69 14.42
N VAL A 249 0.48 -8.54 13.31
CA VAL A 249 0.70 -9.63 12.36
C VAL A 249 2.14 -10.12 12.47
N VAL A 250 2.31 -11.42 12.67
CA VAL A 250 3.64 -12.07 12.71
C VAL A 250 3.67 -13.18 11.68
N ALA A 251 4.54 -13.05 10.69
CA ALA A 251 4.69 -14.02 9.61
C ALA A 251 6.14 -14.53 9.54
N GLY A 252 6.34 -15.83 9.51
CA GLY A 252 7.68 -16.41 9.40
C GLY A 252 7.88 -17.68 10.23
N ASP A 253 9.15 -17.96 10.57
CA ASP A 253 9.54 -19.16 11.32
C ASP A 253 9.16 -19.06 12.79
N VAL A 254 7.87 -19.21 13.07
CA VAL A 254 7.26 -19.08 14.40
C VAL A 254 6.14 -20.08 14.61
N GLU A 255 5.91 -20.44 15.88
CA GLU A 255 4.75 -21.20 16.30
C GLU A 255 3.66 -20.25 16.86
N PRO A 256 2.38 -20.45 16.52
CA PRO A 256 1.29 -19.56 16.94
C PRO A 256 1.18 -19.34 18.44
N GLU A 257 1.27 -20.39 19.25
CA GLU A 257 1.16 -20.29 20.72
C GLU A 257 2.37 -19.61 21.35
N GLU A 258 3.57 -19.74 20.76
CA GLU A 258 4.76 -19.01 21.20
C GLU A 258 4.59 -17.49 20.96
N VAL A 259 4.11 -17.11 19.77
CA VAL A 259 3.82 -15.70 19.46
C VAL A 259 2.76 -15.13 20.38
N LYS A 260 1.66 -15.88 20.63
CA LYS A 260 0.63 -15.46 21.57
C LYS A 260 1.17 -15.22 22.97
N THR A 261 1.95 -16.16 23.50
CA THR A 261 2.56 -16.06 24.82
C THR A 261 3.50 -14.84 24.91
N LEU A 262 4.31 -14.62 23.88
CA LEU A 262 5.20 -13.47 23.80
C LEU A 262 4.43 -12.15 23.72
N ALA A 263 3.37 -12.10 22.92
CA ALA A 263 2.51 -10.92 22.82
C ALA A 263 1.77 -10.62 24.14
N GLU A 264 1.32 -11.65 24.85
CA GLU A 264 0.75 -11.49 26.20
C GLU A 264 1.75 -10.88 27.19
N ASP A 265 3.02 -11.33 27.16
CA ASP A 265 4.08 -10.78 28.02
C ASP A 265 4.40 -9.32 27.69
N LYS A 266 4.49 -8.96 26.38
CA LYS A 266 4.93 -7.62 25.94
C LYS A 266 3.79 -6.61 25.86
N PHE A 267 2.68 -6.95 25.23
CA PHE A 267 1.54 -6.04 25.01
C PHE A 267 0.44 -6.19 26.07
N GLY A 268 0.32 -7.34 26.74
CA GLY A 268 -0.83 -7.65 27.59
C GLY A 268 -1.01 -6.71 28.78
N LYS A 269 0.04 -6.00 29.20
CA LYS A 269 0.01 -5.02 30.30
C LYS A 269 -0.39 -3.62 29.87
N ILE A 270 -0.40 -3.34 28.56
CA ILE A 270 -0.78 -2.03 28.02
C ILE A 270 -2.32 -1.93 28.11
N PRO A 271 -2.87 -0.90 28.78
CA PRO A 271 -4.31 -0.79 28.93
C PRO A 271 -4.98 -0.46 27.59
N PRO A 272 -6.21 -0.98 27.36
CA PRO A 272 -7.05 -0.53 26.25
C PRO A 272 -7.46 0.93 26.45
N LYS A 273 -7.90 1.58 25.39
CA LYS A 273 -8.48 2.93 25.44
C LYS A 273 -9.96 2.92 25.11
N ASP A 274 -10.71 3.76 25.80
CA ASP A 274 -12.13 3.97 25.53
C ASP A 274 -12.37 4.89 24.33
N GLY A 275 -13.56 4.83 23.76
CA GLY A 275 -13.98 5.77 22.70
C GLY A 275 -13.42 5.49 21.32
N LEU A 276 -12.80 4.32 21.10
CA LEU A 276 -12.28 3.88 19.79
C LEU A 276 -13.31 3.10 18.95
N ASN A 277 -14.58 3.11 19.37
CA ASN A 277 -15.65 2.35 18.73
C ASN A 277 -16.14 3.08 17.47
N GLY A 278 -15.77 2.54 16.33
CA GLY A 278 -16.22 2.99 15.01
C GLY A 278 -15.53 4.27 14.52
N ARG A 279 -15.05 4.22 13.30
CA ARG A 279 -14.58 5.40 12.56
C ARG A 279 -15.79 5.99 11.84
N ILE A 280 -16.30 7.13 12.33
CA ILE A 280 -17.42 7.84 11.70
C ILE A 280 -16.82 8.92 10.81
N ARG A 281 -17.04 8.79 9.52
CA ARG A 281 -16.60 9.75 8.50
C ARG A 281 -17.78 10.30 7.72
N PRO A 282 -17.68 11.52 7.18
CA PRO A 282 -18.70 12.02 6.25
C PRO A 282 -18.73 11.15 4.99
N GLU A 283 -19.92 10.83 4.51
CA GLU A 283 -20.08 10.16 3.22
C GLU A 283 -19.80 11.14 2.06
N GLU A 284 -19.24 10.63 0.97
CA GLU A 284 -19.12 11.39 -0.26
C GLU A 284 -20.49 11.44 -0.97
N PRO A 285 -21.02 12.63 -1.29
CA PRO A 285 -22.26 12.73 -2.03
C PRO A 285 -22.12 12.23 -3.46
N ALA A 286 -23.19 11.70 -4.03
CA ALA A 286 -23.20 11.26 -5.43
C ALA A 286 -22.85 12.43 -6.37
N HIS A 287 -21.94 12.22 -7.30
CA HIS A 287 -21.55 13.21 -8.29
C HIS A 287 -22.63 13.38 -9.36
N SER A 288 -23.08 14.59 -9.58
CA SER A 288 -24.09 14.90 -10.59
C SER A 288 -23.49 15.48 -11.90
N THR A 289 -22.22 15.90 -11.86
CA THR A 289 -21.53 16.53 -12.97
C THR A 289 -20.06 16.13 -13.00
N PRO A 290 -19.42 15.99 -14.19
CA PRO A 290 -17.98 15.80 -14.29
C PRO A 290 -17.25 17.07 -13.87
N VAL A 291 -16.08 16.91 -13.23
CA VAL A 291 -15.15 17.99 -12.91
C VAL A 291 -13.87 17.77 -13.70
N LYS A 292 -13.36 18.85 -14.32
CA LYS A 292 -12.08 18.84 -15.04
C LYS A 292 -11.08 19.74 -14.31
N VAL A 293 -9.91 19.14 -13.99
CA VAL A 293 -8.76 19.87 -13.45
C VAL A 293 -7.66 19.87 -14.50
N THR A 294 -7.09 21.02 -14.81
CA THR A 294 -6.01 21.14 -15.80
C THR A 294 -4.82 21.87 -15.18
N LEU A 295 -3.64 21.31 -15.38
CA LEU A 295 -2.38 21.92 -14.99
C LEU A 295 -1.46 22.06 -16.22
N GLU A 296 -1.08 23.29 -16.53
CA GLU A 296 -0.04 23.57 -17.52
C GLU A 296 1.26 23.95 -16.78
N ASP A 297 2.27 23.11 -16.92
CA ASP A 297 3.56 23.31 -16.26
C ASP A 297 4.71 22.92 -17.20
N ALA A 298 5.67 23.83 -17.37
CA ALA A 298 6.81 23.59 -18.25
C ALA A 298 7.70 22.41 -17.82
N ARG A 299 7.59 21.96 -16.58
CA ARG A 299 8.27 20.77 -16.05
C ARG A 299 7.57 19.47 -16.44
N ALA A 300 6.29 19.53 -16.84
CA ALA A 300 5.56 18.36 -17.31
C ALA A 300 6.16 17.87 -18.64
N GLY A 301 6.52 16.60 -18.72
CA GLY A 301 7.20 16.05 -19.90
C GLY A 301 6.29 15.88 -21.10
N ARG A 302 5.22 15.11 -20.94
CA ARG A 302 4.21 14.81 -21.97
C ARG A 302 2.82 15.09 -21.45
N THR A 303 1.93 15.49 -22.35
CA THR A 303 0.50 15.57 -22.04
C THR A 303 0.02 14.23 -21.49
N THR A 304 -0.64 14.26 -20.34
CA THR A 304 -1.23 13.10 -19.69
C THR A 304 -2.68 13.40 -19.34
N VAL A 305 -3.56 12.49 -19.68
CA VAL A 305 -4.98 12.56 -19.33
C VAL A 305 -5.27 11.44 -18.32
N GLN A 306 -6.05 11.77 -17.31
CA GLN A 306 -6.51 10.83 -16.29
C GLN A 306 -8.03 10.99 -16.10
N ARG A 307 -8.75 9.86 -15.97
CA ARG A 307 -10.16 9.79 -15.63
C ARG A 307 -10.31 9.03 -14.33
N TYR A 308 -10.93 9.65 -13.32
CA TYR A 308 -11.19 9.02 -12.02
C TYR A 308 -12.70 8.91 -11.79
N TYR A 309 -13.09 7.79 -11.21
CA TYR A 309 -14.46 7.48 -10.84
C TYR A 309 -14.47 6.96 -9.40
N LEU A 310 -15.46 7.36 -8.61
CA LEU A 310 -15.76 6.68 -7.36
C LEU A 310 -16.23 5.26 -7.67
N ALA A 311 -15.80 4.31 -6.86
CA ALA A 311 -16.17 2.92 -6.97
C ALA A 311 -16.31 2.33 -5.56
N PRO A 312 -17.09 1.27 -5.35
CA PRO A 312 -17.12 0.61 -4.04
C PRO A 312 -15.73 0.04 -3.73
N SER A 313 -15.40 -0.09 -2.46
CA SER A 313 -14.26 -0.88 -1.97
C SER A 313 -14.76 -2.26 -1.56
N TYR A 314 -13.87 -3.19 -1.22
CA TYR A 314 -14.28 -4.48 -0.61
C TYR A 314 -15.05 -4.32 0.71
N ALA A 315 -14.85 -3.21 1.43
CA ALA A 315 -15.55 -2.92 2.67
C ALA A 315 -16.93 -2.29 2.46
N SER A 316 -17.16 -1.62 1.32
CA SER A 316 -18.39 -0.89 1.00
C SER A 316 -19.22 -1.50 -0.14
N ALA A 317 -18.68 -2.50 -0.85
CA ALA A 317 -19.34 -3.16 -1.97
C ALA A 317 -20.44 -4.11 -1.53
N GLU A 318 -21.43 -4.28 -2.39
CA GLU A 318 -22.33 -5.43 -2.31
C GLU A 318 -21.56 -6.74 -2.59
N PRO A 319 -22.03 -7.89 -2.10
CA PRO A 319 -21.34 -9.18 -2.29
C PRO A 319 -21.09 -9.52 -3.78
N GLY A 320 -19.83 -9.63 -4.16
CA GLY A 320 -19.40 -9.94 -5.53
C GLY A 320 -19.10 -8.73 -6.40
N GLU A 321 -19.56 -7.54 -6.01
CA GLU A 321 -19.39 -6.31 -6.80
C GLU A 321 -17.91 -5.89 -6.89
N ALA A 322 -17.17 -5.90 -5.78
CA ALA A 322 -15.74 -5.55 -5.80
C ALA A 322 -14.91 -6.52 -6.63
N GLU A 323 -15.21 -7.82 -6.58
CA GLU A 323 -14.58 -8.83 -7.42
C GLU A 323 -14.87 -8.61 -8.93
N ALA A 324 -16.09 -8.19 -9.25
CA ALA A 324 -16.47 -7.88 -10.64
C ALA A 324 -15.69 -6.65 -11.14
N VAL A 325 -15.62 -5.58 -10.34
CA VAL A 325 -14.82 -4.38 -10.67
C VAL A 325 -13.34 -4.69 -10.82
N ASP A 326 -12.78 -5.53 -9.95
CA ASP A 326 -11.39 -6.00 -10.06
C ASP A 326 -11.11 -6.69 -11.40
N LEU A 327 -11.98 -7.62 -11.80
CA LEU A 327 -11.85 -8.34 -13.05
C LEU A 327 -12.11 -7.44 -14.26
N LEU A 328 -13.10 -6.54 -14.19
CA LEU A 328 -13.33 -5.51 -15.19
C LEU A 328 -12.08 -4.69 -15.45
N MET A 329 -11.49 -4.12 -14.39
CA MET A 329 -10.32 -3.26 -14.53
C MET A 329 -9.08 -4.02 -15.00
N ARG A 330 -8.99 -5.30 -14.67
CA ARG A 330 -7.91 -6.15 -15.20
C ARG A 330 -8.06 -6.38 -16.72
N VAL A 331 -9.23 -6.59 -17.22
CA VAL A 331 -9.49 -6.66 -18.68
C VAL A 331 -9.34 -5.30 -19.35
N ALA A 332 -9.94 -4.28 -18.75
CA ALA A 332 -10.01 -2.95 -19.32
C ALA A 332 -8.64 -2.26 -19.38
N ALA A 333 -7.83 -2.37 -18.28
CA ALA A 333 -6.76 -1.42 -18.07
C ALA A 333 -5.43 -1.99 -17.53
N ALA A 334 -5.36 -3.27 -17.16
CA ALA A 334 -4.15 -3.82 -16.56
C ALA A 334 -3.17 -4.39 -17.60
N GLY A 335 -2.02 -3.72 -17.75
CA GLY A 335 -0.91 -4.20 -18.59
C GLY A 335 -1.14 -4.08 -20.10
N SER A 336 -0.18 -4.62 -20.86
CA SER A 336 -0.13 -4.45 -22.33
C SER A 336 -1.16 -5.25 -23.12
N ILE A 337 -1.87 -6.16 -22.48
CA ILE A 337 -2.95 -6.95 -23.11
C ILE A 337 -4.34 -6.38 -22.86
N SER A 338 -4.44 -5.33 -22.05
CA SER A 338 -5.72 -4.67 -21.72
C SER A 338 -6.34 -3.96 -22.92
N LYS A 339 -7.66 -3.75 -22.87
CA LYS A 339 -8.39 -3.09 -23.96
C LYS A 339 -7.85 -1.69 -24.23
N ILE A 340 -7.63 -0.87 -23.17
CA ILE A 340 -7.13 0.50 -23.34
C ILE A 340 -5.71 0.54 -23.93
N TYR A 341 -4.81 -0.35 -23.52
CA TYR A 341 -3.45 -0.38 -24.06
C TYR A 341 -3.47 -0.80 -25.53
N LYS A 342 -4.19 -1.86 -25.87
CA LYS A 342 -4.33 -2.31 -27.26
C LYS A 342 -4.89 -1.20 -28.14
N LYS A 343 -5.98 -0.56 -27.70
CA LYS A 343 -6.65 0.46 -28.48
C LYS A 343 -5.78 1.70 -28.65
N LEU A 344 -5.32 2.32 -27.56
CA LEU A 344 -4.66 3.62 -27.60
C LEU A 344 -3.19 3.54 -28.02
N VAL A 345 -2.49 2.48 -27.64
CA VAL A 345 -1.03 2.35 -27.87
C VAL A 345 -0.72 1.56 -29.14
N VAL A 346 -1.42 0.45 -29.37
CA VAL A 346 -1.08 -0.47 -30.49
C VAL A 346 -1.84 -0.10 -31.76
N GLU A 347 -3.17 0.04 -31.68
CA GLU A 347 -4.04 0.27 -32.84
C GLU A 347 -4.01 1.73 -33.29
N ASP A 348 -4.46 2.65 -32.43
CA ASP A 348 -4.64 4.06 -32.78
C ASP A 348 -3.32 4.85 -32.70
N GLN A 349 -2.32 4.35 -31.98
CA GLN A 349 -1.03 5.01 -31.74
C GLN A 349 -1.17 6.45 -31.19
N LYS A 350 -2.27 6.74 -30.50
CA LYS A 350 -2.55 8.02 -29.86
C LYS A 350 -1.80 8.18 -28.54
N ALA A 351 -1.47 7.07 -27.86
CA ALA A 351 -0.77 7.09 -26.59
C ALA A 351 0.60 6.40 -26.68
N ALA A 352 1.58 6.93 -25.95
CA ALA A 352 2.86 6.27 -25.70
C ALA A 352 2.74 5.22 -24.59
N ASN A 353 1.80 5.41 -23.66
CA ASN A 353 1.39 4.46 -22.64
C ASN A 353 -0.06 4.73 -22.23
N ALA A 354 -0.78 3.69 -21.88
CA ALA A 354 -2.15 3.78 -21.36
C ALA A 354 -2.41 2.62 -20.42
N GLY A 355 -3.28 2.83 -19.44
CA GLY A 355 -3.62 1.82 -18.44
C GLY A 355 -4.67 2.33 -17.46
N GLY A 356 -4.82 1.62 -16.36
CA GLY A 356 -5.71 2.03 -15.29
C GLY A 356 -5.51 1.15 -14.06
N TRP A 357 -6.27 1.46 -13.02
CA TRP A 357 -6.16 0.82 -11.72
C TRP A 357 -7.50 0.89 -10.98
N TYR A 358 -7.65 0.03 -9.98
CA TYR A 358 -8.72 0.05 -9.02
C TYR A 358 -8.14 0.07 -7.60
N SER A 359 -8.58 1.01 -6.79
CA SER A 359 -8.24 1.13 -5.36
C SER A 359 -9.37 0.52 -4.54
N ASP A 360 -9.22 -0.76 -4.25
CA ASP A 360 -10.23 -1.66 -3.69
C ASP A 360 -10.25 -1.75 -2.17
N SER A 361 -9.15 -1.33 -1.53
CA SER A 361 -8.84 -1.72 -0.14
C SER A 361 -9.03 -0.59 0.88
N GLY A 362 -9.87 0.39 0.58
CA GLY A 362 -10.30 1.42 1.54
C GLY A 362 -11.35 0.90 2.51
N LEU A 363 -11.49 1.56 3.67
CA LEU A 363 -12.59 1.34 4.61
C LEU A 363 -13.91 1.88 4.04
N ASP A 364 -13.83 3.00 3.32
CA ASP A 364 -14.94 3.66 2.64
C ASP A 364 -14.85 3.43 1.12
N SER A 365 -15.66 4.13 0.33
CA SER A 365 -15.67 3.99 -1.13
C SER A 365 -14.27 4.16 -1.73
N GLY A 366 -13.90 3.21 -2.55
CA GLY A 366 -12.69 3.25 -3.37
C GLY A 366 -12.85 4.13 -4.60
N ARG A 367 -11.95 3.95 -5.53
CA ARG A 367 -11.96 4.63 -6.83
C ARG A 367 -11.28 3.79 -7.89
N LEU A 368 -11.67 3.98 -9.12
CA LEU A 368 -10.96 3.44 -10.27
C LEU A 368 -10.50 4.58 -11.20
N GLY A 369 -9.50 4.32 -12.00
CA GLY A 369 -8.99 5.31 -12.91
C GLY A 369 -8.40 4.72 -14.18
N PHE A 370 -8.49 5.52 -15.25
CA PHE A 370 -7.80 5.30 -16.50
C PHE A 370 -6.81 6.43 -16.74
N TYR A 371 -5.70 6.14 -17.39
CA TYR A 371 -4.75 7.16 -17.81
C TYR A 371 -4.22 6.89 -19.21
N ALA A 372 -3.83 7.95 -19.90
CA ALA A 372 -3.08 7.87 -21.13
C ALA A 372 -2.02 8.99 -21.20
N ILE A 373 -0.83 8.63 -21.65
CA ILE A 373 0.29 9.53 -21.91
C ILE A 373 0.38 9.74 -23.42
N ALA A 374 0.32 10.97 -23.90
CA ALA A 374 0.26 11.32 -25.32
C ALA A 374 1.44 10.73 -26.12
N ALA A 375 1.15 10.22 -27.30
CA ALA A 375 2.14 10.06 -28.35
C ALA A 375 2.57 11.44 -28.89
N LYS A 376 3.56 11.48 -29.77
CA LYS A 376 4.05 12.74 -30.34
C LYS A 376 2.95 13.42 -31.15
N ASN A 377 2.71 14.70 -30.89
CA ASN A 377 1.72 15.55 -31.59
C ASN A 377 0.24 15.14 -31.37
N VAL A 378 -0.06 14.45 -30.30
CA VAL A 378 -1.44 14.12 -29.87
C VAL A 378 -1.86 15.11 -28.78
N SER A 379 -3.04 15.70 -28.91
CA SER A 379 -3.59 16.65 -27.95
C SER A 379 -4.19 15.95 -26.70
N ALA A 380 -4.52 16.74 -25.68
CA ALA A 380 -5.25 16.23 -24.52
C ALA A 380 -6.67 15.79 -24.91
N GLU A 381 -7.32 16.56 -25.77
CA GLU A 381 -8.66 16.31 -26.29
C GLU A 381 -8.72 14.97 -27.07
N ASP A 382 -7.73 14.70 -27.92
CA ASP A 382 -7.63 13.41 -28.64
C ASP A 382 -7.48 12.22 -27.70
N LEU A 383 -6.76 12.40 -26.57
CA LEU A 383 -6.64 11.34 -25.54
C LEU A 383 -7.90 11.20 -24.71
N GLU A 384 -8.57 12.30 -24.36
CA GLU A 384 -9.85 12.27 -23.66
C GLU A 384 -10.87 11.48 -24.48
N GLU A 385 -11.04 11.81 -25.76
CA GLU A 385 -11.94 11.11 -26.69
C GLU A 385 -11.57 9.63 -26.81
N ALA A 386 -10.28 9.31 -26.88
CA ALA A 386 -9.82 7.93 -27.01
C ALA A 386 -10.12 7.10 -25.74
N ILE A 387 -9.90 7.67 -24.53
CA ILE A 387 -10.26 7.00 -23.27
C ILE A 387 -11.78 6.82 -23.19
N ASP A 388 -12.54 7.87 -23.47
CA ASP A 388 -14.00 7.85 -23.42
C ASP A 388 -14.56 6.81 -24.42
N GLY A 389 -13.92 6.65 -25.58
CA GLY A 389 -14.26 5.61 -26.55
C GLY A 389 -14.06 4.17 -26.04
N VAL A 390 -13.00 3.92 -25.26
CA VAL A 390 -12.78 2.61 -24.63
C VAL A 390 -13.79 2.35 -23.52
N VAL A 391 -14.09 3.35 -22.71
CA VAL A 391 -15.11 3.24 -21.64
C VAL A 391 -16.47 2.97 -22.23
N GLU A 392 -16.83 3.65 -23.33
CA GLU A 392 -18.11 3.45 -24.01
C GLU A 392 -18.19 2.06 -24.69
N ASP A 393 -17.09 1.58 -25.29
CA ASP A 393 -17.02 0.21 -25.83
C ASP A 393 -17.26 -0.83 -24.72
N LEU A 394 -16.62 -0.66 -23.56
CA LEU A 394 -16.85 -1.52 -22.39
C LEU A 394 -18.32 -1.49 -21.94
N ARG A 395 -18.93 -0.30 -21.90
CA ARG A 395 -20.32 -0.12 -21.51
C ARG A 395 -21.30 -0.79 -22.47
N GLN A 396 -21.01 -0.77 -23.77
CA GLN A 396 -21.90 -1.31 -24.81
C GLN A 396 -21.68 -2.81 -25.03
N ASN A 397 -20.44 -3.26 -25.04
CA ASN A 397 -20.04 -4.59 -25.48
C ASN A 397 -19.55 -5.50 -24.34
N GLY A 398 -19.28 -4.91 -23.15
CA GLY A 398 -18.79 -5.63 -21.97
C GLY A 398 -17.42 -6.30 -22.19
N VAL A 399 -17.25 -7.45 -21.55
CA VAL A 399 -16.08 -8.31 -21.68
C VAL A 399 -16.49 -9.67 -22.24
N THR A 400 -15.58 -10.32 -22.96
CA THR A 400 -15.82 -11.70 -23.43
C THR A 400 -15.48 -12.72 -22.34
N GLN A 401 -16.06 -13.92 -22.44
CA GLN A 401 -15.73 -15.02 -21.50
C GLN A 401 -14.23 -15.35 -21.50
N GLU A 402 -13.56 -15.30 -22.66
CA GLU A 402 -12.12 -15.55 -22.77
C GLU A 402 -11.30 -14.47 -22.06
N GLU A 403 -11.69 -13.20 -22.18
CA GLU A 403 -11.03 -12.09 -21.47
C GLU A 403 -11.19 -12.22 -19.97
N LEU A 404 -12.40 -12.56 -19.51
CA LEU A 404 -12.70 -12.77 -18.09
C LEU A 404 -11.91 -13.96 -17.53
N ASP A 405 -11.87 -15.10 -18.22
CA ASP A 405 -11.17 -16.30 -17.76
C ASP A 405 -9.66 -16.06 -17.67
N ARG A 406 -9.08 -15.34 -18.64
CA ARG A 406 -7.66 -14.94 -18.62
C ARG A 406 -7.35 -13.98 -17.47
N ALA A 407 -8.18 -12.96 -17.24
CA ALA A 407 -8.03 -12.01 -16.15
C ALA A 407 -8.09 -12.71 -14.80
N ARG A 408 -9.08 -13.58 -14.61
CA ARG A 408 -9.26 -14.40 -13.40
C ARG A 408 -8.06 -15.30 -13.13
N ALA A 409 -7.61 -16.05 -14.12
CA ALA A 409 -6.47 -16.95 -13.99
C ALA A 409 -5.19 -16.19 -13.62
N SER A 410 -4.93 -15.05 -14.26
CA SER A 410 -3.79 -14.19 -13.95
C SER A 410 -3.86 -13.65 -12.52
N TYR A 411 -5.04 -13.23 -12.06
CA TYR A 411 -5.20 -12.60 -10.75
C TYR A 411 -5.07 -13.63 -9.61
N ILE A 412 -5.66 -14.81 -9.78
CA ILE A 412 -5.49 -15.91 -8.82
C ILE A 412 -4.03 -16.37 -8.76
N ALA A 413 -3.32 -16.43 -9.90
CA ALA A 413 -1.91 -16.77 -9.92
C ALA A 413 -1.07 -15.73 -9.17
N GLU A 414 -1.34 -14.43 -9.33
CA GLU A 414 -0.67 -13.35 -8.61
C GLU A 414 -0.88 -13.47 -7.10
N PHE A 415 -2.09 -13.80 -6.67
CA PHE A 415 -2.38 -14.05 -5.25
C PHE A 415 -1.55 -15.23 -4.71
N VAL A 416 -1.46 -16.34 -5.46
CA VAL A 416 -0.62 -17.49 -5.09
C VAL A 416 0.86 -17.09 -4.97
N TYR A 417 1.39 -16.28 -5.91
CA TYR A 417 2.77 -15.78 -5.82
C TYR A 417 2.99 -14.81 -4.63
N THR A 418 1.94 -14.08 -4.22
CA THR A 418 2.02 -13.23 -3.03
C THR A 418 2.27 -14.07 -1.78
N SER A 419 1.70 -15.28 -1.69
CA SER A 419 1.86 -16.19 -0.55
C SER A 419 3.27 -16.74 -0.38
N ASP A 420 4.15 -16.62 -1.38
CA ASP A 420 5.55 -17.01 -1.29
C ASP A 420 6.42 -16.04 -0.46
N SER A 421 5.92 -14.86 -0.12
CA SER A 421 6.65 -13.86 0.66
C SER A 421 5.98 -13.59 2.00
N GLN A 422 6.69 -13.86 3.10
CA GLN A 422 6.24 -13.59 4.47
C GLN A 422 5.81 -12.13 4.66
N SER A 423 6.63 -11.18 4.17
CA SER A 423 6.33 -9.75 4.28
C SER A 423 5.11 -9.34 3.46
N ARG A 424 4.92 -9.90 2.25
CA ARG A 424 3.73 -9.63 1.45
C ARG A 424 2.47 -10.21 2.10
N MET A 425 2.55 -11.41 2.67
CA MET A 425 1.45 -12.02 3.41
C MET A 425 1.08 -11.20 4.64
N ALA A 426 2.07 -10.79 5.45
CA ALA A 426 1.83 -9.95 6.62
C ALA A 426 1.17 -8.63 6.23
N ARG A 427 1.60 -8.01 5.12
CA ARG A 427 1.01 -6.78 4.59
C ARG A 427 -0.41 -7.02 4.05
N HIS A 428 -0.62 -8.08 3.30
CA HIS A 428 -1.91 -8.41 2.70
C HIS A 428 -3.00 -8.63 3.75
N TYR A 429 -2.73 -9.48 4.74
CA TYR A 429 -3.68 -9.72 5.82
C TYR A 429 -3.86 -8.51 6.73
N GLY A 430 -2.77 -7.86 7.12
CA GLY A 430 -2.83 -6.72 8.01
C GLY A 430 -3.65 -5.56 7.44
N TRP A 431 -3.46 -5.27 6.15
CA TRP A 431 -4.23 -4.25 5.45
C TRP A 431 -5.72 -4.58 5.41
N ARG A 432 -6.06 -5.77 4.93
CA ARG A 432 -7.45 -6.22 4.77
C ARG A 432 -8.19 -6.28 6.11
N LEU A 433 -7.55 -6.80 7.16
CA LEU A 433 -8.12 -6.80 8.52
C LEU A 433 -8.31 -5.39 9.09
N ALA A 434 -7.34 -4.49 8.85
CA ALA A 434 -7.43 -3.12 9.35
C ALA A 434 -8.51 -2.27 8.64
N THR A 435 -8.93 -2.70 7.44
CA THR A 435 -10.02 -2.09 6.66
C THR A 435 -11.33 -2.88 6.72
N GLY A 436 -11.49 -3.80 7.68
CA GLY A 436 -12.77 -4.38 8.04
C GLY A 436 -13.07 -5.77 7.50
N MET A 437 -12.19 -6.37 6.69
CA MET A 437 -12.34 -7.77 6.26
C MET A 437 -11.96 -8.73 7.38
N THR A 438 -12.47 -9.96 7.33
CA THR A 438 -12.07 -11.07 8.20
C THR A 438 -11.06 -11.98 7.51
N VAL A 439 -10.38 -12.85 8.27
CA VAL A 439 -9.52 -13.89 7.71
C VAL A 439 -10.30 -14.79 6.73
N ALA A 440 -11.53 -15.13 7.09
CA ALA A 440 -12.40 -15.94 6.23
C ALA A 440 -12.71 -15.24 4.89
N ASP A 441 -12.92 -13.93 4.89
CA ASP A 441 -13.12 -13.16 3.66
C ASP A 441 -11.87 -13.16 2.77
N ILE A 442 -10.69 -13.03 3.39
CA ILE A 442 -9.42 -13.02 2.66
C ILE A 442 -9.17 -14.40 2.04
N GLU A 443 -9.35 -15.46 2.79
CA GLU A 443 -9.14 -16.83 2.31
C GLU A 443 -10.16 -17.27 1.25
N ALA A 444 -11.41 -16.80 1.34
CA ALA A 444 -12.47 -17.10 0.37
C ALA A 444 -12.37 -16.26 -0.93
N TRP A 445 -11.50 -15.25 -0.98
CA TRP A 445 -11.41 -14.34 -2.11
C TRP A 445 -11.15 -15.03 -3.47
N PRO A 446 -10.25 -16.03 -3.60
CA PRO A 446 -10.06 -16.73 -4.87
C PRO A 446 -11.33 -17.45 -5.35
N ASP A 447 -12.13 -17.99 -4.43
CA ASP A 447 -13.40 -18.64 -4.76
C ASP A 447 -14.49 -17.64 -5.13
N ARG A 448 -14.50 -16.44 -4.55
CA ARG A 448 -15.38 -15.35 -4.96
C ARG A 448 -15.06 -14.90 -6.38
N LEU A 449 -13.77 -14.70 -6.73
CA LEU A 449 -13.36 -14.40 -8.09
C LEU A 449 -13.79 -15.47 -9.11
N ARG A 450 -13.76 -16.76 -8.73
CA ARG A 450 -14.20 -17.86 -9.63
C ARG A 450 -15.68 -17.81 -9.95
N ARG A 451 -16.50 -17.23 -9.07
CA ARG A 451 -17.96 -17.13 -9.24
C ARG A 451 -18.40 -15.96 -10.09
N VAL A 452 -17.58 -14.95 -10.28
CA VAL A 452 -17.92 -13.80 -11.13
C VAL A 452 -18.18 -14.24 -12.56
N THR A 453 -19.31 -13.83 -13.12
CA THR A 453 -19.74 -14.11 -14.50
C THR A 453 -19.49 -12.90 -15.41
N VAL A 454 -19.68 -13.09 -16.72
CA VAL A 454 -19.62 -11.97 -17.68
C VAL A 454 -20.75 -10.96 -17.43
N ASP A 455 -21.90 -11.42 -16.97
CA ASP A 455 -23.05 -10.56 -16.67
C ASP A 455 -22.84 -9.71 -15.40
N ASP A 456 -21.93 -10.12 -14.50
CA ASP A 456 -21.58 -9.35 -13.30
C ASP A 456 -20.58 -8.22 -13.62
N VAL A 457 -19.84 -8.35 -14.72
CA VAL A 457 -18.76 -7.44 -15.13
C VAL A 457 -19.29 -6.39 -16.12
#